data_9a133483537b55d23e255864340151d9
#
_entry.id   9a133483537b55d23e255864340151d9
#
_cell.length_a   1.000
_cell.length_b   1.000
_cell.length_c   1.000
_cell.angle_alpha   90.00
_cell.angle_beta   90.00
_cell.angle_gamma   90.00
#
_symmetry.space_group_name_H-M   'P 1'
#
loop_
_entity.id
_entity.type
_entity.pdbx_description
1 polymer ?
#
loop_
_entity_poly.entity_id
_entity_poly.type
_entity_poly.pdbx_seq_one_letter_code
_entity_poly.pdbx_strand_id
1 'polypeptide(L)'
;SRINDRFGRFEFYLQRSGNDYLLSQPILAYGTIGIELLAHDVVDNARFRCGVNYIEVYMDSVLVFKQTIERLNLTQGRSIYTLLDFKKMLADGNRFYKLYQDDGNTLNFYSKSPGNGKLKINGNDQTNVRIIMQDFHGNTSTVRFRLRPSEPPREVITLETPKADVTSEIQDNTLVISSRMCESEEYGAQAYVKGQPVDLEPAYFSASKNVYLIDLRKMLPDSVVVCGQSIVTNLKAMVPSGSEYKYYSDLMDIRFPNRALYDTLYFTATHSLRADSLEIFSLGPHEPFSRSISVTLKPTQPYTMSKSTGVYRVNGRSYSYEGGEWTNGKITFYPRELGDFTILTDSIPPVITRIYANTNTVRFRIGDNLSGIASFEATLNGKWLLMNYDAKTGILVSEKLDPKTSLTGDFMLTVTDQAGNKKTYSQKIQ
;
A
#
# COMPACT_ATOMS: atom_id res chain seq x y z
N SER A 1 -4.48 18.74 14.84
CA SER A 1 -4.21 19.64 13.71
C SER A 1 -5.44 19.92 12.88
N ARG A 2 -5.47 21.05 12.22
CA ARG A 2 -6.54 21.49 11.32
C ARG A 2 -5.94 22.22 10.12
N ILE A 3 -6.59 22.07 8.97
CA ILE A 3 -6.33 22.87 7.76
C ILE A 3 -7.67 23.47 7.33
N ASN A 4 -7.71 24.79 7.17
CA ASN A 4 -8.93 25.54 6.91
C ASN A 4 -10.08 25.09 7.86
N ASP A 5 -9.75 25.08 9.17
CA ASP A 5 -10.58 24.72 10.29
C ASP A 5 -11.06 23.25 10.37
N ARG A 6 -10.68 22.40 9.40
CA ARG A 6 -11.10 21.00 9.30
C ARG A 6 -9.94 20.04 9.54
N PHE A 7 -10.25 18.87 10.07
CA PHE A 7 -9.31 17.75 10.16
C PHE A 7 -9.32 16.98 8.83
N GLY A 8 -8.15 16.53 8.40
CA GLY A 8 -8.01 15.70 7.22
C GLY A 8 -6.89 16.14 6.30
N ARG A 9 -6.90 15.56 5.11
CA ARG A 9 -6.00 15.86 4.01
C ARG A 9 -6.72 16.75 3.00
N PHE A 10 -6.04 17.80 2.53
CA PHE A 10 -6.58 18.78 1.58
C PHE A 10 -5.59 19.02 0.45
N GLU A 11 -6.11 19.00 -0.77
CA GLU A 11 -5.33 19.30 -1.96
C GLU A 11 -5.52 20.77 -2.38
N PHE A 12 -4.42 21.40 -2.75
CA PHE A 12 -4.40 22.79 -3.22
C PHE A 12 -3.77 22.83 -4.60
N TYR A 13 -4.45 23.50 -5.52
CA TYR A 13 -4.02 23.67 -6.89
C TYR A 13 -3.21 24.96 -7.02
N LEU A 14 -2.00 24.83 -7.55
CA LEU A 14 -1.05 25.94 -7.65
C LEU A 14 -1.21 26.63 -9.01
N GLN A 15 -1.02 27.94 -9.00
CA GLN A 15 -0.94 28.75 -10.24
C GLN A 15 0.53 28.80 -10.69
N ARG A 16 0.79 28.44 -11.95
CA ARG A 16 2.14 28.49 -12.53
C ARG A 16 2.49 29.89 -12.99
N SER A 17 3.69 30.36 -12.69
CA SER A 17 4.28 31.61 -13.15
C SER A 17 5.76 31.37 -13.52
N GLY A 18 6.02 31.09 -14.82
CA GLY A 18 7.33 30.64 -15.28
C GLY A 18 7.72 29.29 -14.68
N ASN A 19 8.83 29.26 -13.94
CA ASN A 19 9.28 28.09 -13.16
C ASN A 19 8.77 28.08 -11.72
N ASP A 20 8.05 29.11 -11.30
CA ASP A 20 7.46 29.21 -9.97
C ASP A 20 5.98 28.76 -9.98
N TYR A 21 5.56 28.26 -8.83
CA TYR A 21 4.20 27.84 -8.53
C TYR A 21 3.71 28.54 -7.28
N LEU A 22 2.58 29.20 -7.34
CA LEU A 22 2.07 30.05 -6.28
C LEU A 22 0.68 29.61 -5.83
N LEU A 23 0.42 29.69 -4.53
CA LEU A 23 -0.91 29.69 -3.96
C LEU A 23 -1.18 31.09 -3.40
N SER A 24 -2.11 31.82 -4.02
CA SER A 24 -2.37 33.24 -3.70
C SER A 24 -3.05 33.39 -2.34
N GLN A 25 -3.98 32.51 -2.00
CA GLN A 25 -4.70 32.54 -0.72
C GLN A 25 -3.86 31.87 0.39
N PRO A 26 -3.77 32.45 1.59
CA PRO A 26 -3.14 31.79 2.72
C PRO A 26 -3.97 30.59 3.17
N ILE A 27 -3.29 29.54 3.59
CA ILE A 27 -3.91 28.34 4.19
C ILE A 27 -4.02 28.58 5.70
N LEU A 28 -5.20 28.47 6.25
CA LEU A 28 -5.39 28.45 7.70
C LEU A 28 -4.85 27.14 8.26
N ALA A 29 -4.01 27.20 9.28
CA ALA A 29 -3.36 26.01 9.84
C ALA A 29 -3.30 26.08 11.38
N TYR A 30 -3.51 24.91 12.02
CA TYR A 30 -3.44 24.76 13.46
C TYR A 30 -2.76 23.45 13.86
N GLY A 31 -1.82 23.54 14.81
CA GLY A 31 -1.10 22.38 15.33
C GLY A 31 0.04 21.93 14.42
N THR A 32 0.34 20.64 14.43
CA THR A 32 1.45 20.08 13.62
C THR A 32 0.91 19.52 12.31
N ILE A 33 1.44 19.99 11.18
CA ILE A 33 1.02 19.59 9.84
C ILE A 33 2.17 19.00 9.04
N GLY A 34 1.87 18.07 8.12
CA GLY A 34 2.77 17.57 7.08
C GLY A 34 2.42 18.18 5.73
N ILE A 35 3.41 18.34 4.87
CA ILE A 35 3.22 18.77 3.49
C ILE A 35 3.53 17.58 2.59
N GLU A 36 2.73 17.43 1.55
CA GLU A 36 2.98 16.48 0.47
C GLU A 36 2.92 17.19 -0.86
N LEU A 37 3.77 16.77 -1.78
CA LEU A 37 3.96 17.44 -3.06
C LEU A 37 3.82 16.45 -4.22
N LEU A 38 2.88 16.70 -5.11
CA LEU A 38 2.81 16.01 -6.39
C LEU A 38 3.79 16.69 -7.36
N ALA A 39 4.93 16.06 -7.57
CA ALA A 39 5.97 16.56 -8.47
C ALA A 39 6.52 15.43 -9.34
N HIS A 40 6.90 15.76 -10.56
CA HIS A 40 7.60 14.87 -11.48
C HIS A 40 8.44 15.68 -12.45
N ASP A 41 9.52 15.09 -12.89
CA ASP A 41 10.34 15.59 -13.98
C ASP A 41 9.92 14.95 -15.31
N VAL A 42 10.04 15.67 -16.40
CA VAL A 42 9.70 15.23 -17.76
C VAL A 42 10.94 15.35 -18.61
N VAL A 43 11.45 14.22 -19.07
CA VAL A 43 12.58 14.18 -20.00
C VAL A 43 12.09 14.49 -21.41
N ASP A 44 12.77 15.38 -22.12
CA ASP A 44 12.43 15.75 -23.50
C ASP A 44 12.33 14.53 -24.41
N ASN A 45 11.25 14.50 -25.21
CA ASN A 45 10.91 13.41 -26.12
C ASN A 45 10.65 12.03 -25.46
N ALA A 46 10.55 11.95 -24.12
CA ALA A 46 10.17 10.74 -23.41
C ALA A 46 8.72 10.81 -22.91
N ARG A 47 8.06 9.64 -22.88
CA ARG A 47 6.68 9.53 -22.35
C ARG A 47 6.63 9.27 -20.84
N PHE A 48 7.79 9.08 -20.21
CA PHE A 48 7.82 8.74 -18.78
C PHE A 48 7.99 9.98 -17.93
N ARG A 49 7.41 9.91 -16.76
CA ARG A 49 7.62 10.86 -15.68
C ARG A 49 8.71 10.32 -14.77
N CYS A 50 9.75 11.12 -14.57
CA CYS A 50 10.85 10.81 -13.66
C CYS A 50 10.60 11.40 -12.28
N GLY A 51 11.27 10.85 -11.28
CA GLY A 51 11.24 11.38 -9.92
C GLY A 51 12.11 12.63 -9.78
N VAL A 52 11.74 13.47 -8.82
CA VAL A 52 12.55 14.62 -8.42
C VAL A 52 13.59 14.17 -7.40
N ASN A 53 14.86 14.45 -7.62
CA ASN A 53 15.94 13.97 -6.77
C ASN A 53 16.32 14.92 -5.61
N TYR A 54 16.02 16.21 -5.72
CA TYR A 54 16.35 17.21 -4.72
C TYR A 54 15.13 18.03 -4.35
N ILE A 55 14.85 18.11 -3.04
CA ILE A 55 13.75 18.91 -2.50
C ILE A 55 14.20 19.56 -1.20
N GLU A 56 13.98 20.87 -1.06
CA GLU A 56 14.13 21.61 0.19
C GLU A 56 12.83 22.31 0.55
N VAL A 57 12.51 22.37 1.84
CA VAL A 57 11.38 23.13 2.37
C VAL A 57 11.90 24.13 3.39
N TYR A 58 11.54 25.38 3.18
CA TYR A 58 11.83 26.48 4.08
C TYR A 58 10.53 27.01 4.70
N MET A 59 10.57 27.28 5.99
CA MET A 59 9.57 28.04 6.73
C MET A 59 10.18 29.38 7.09
N ASP A 60 9.74 30.44 6.44
CA ASP A 60 10.41 31.73 6.33
C ASP A 60 11.86 31.55 5.81
N SER A 61 12.86 31.70 6.67
CA SER A 61 14.27 31.51 6.30
C SER A 61 14.88 30.23 6.87
N VAL A 62 14.11 29.43 7.62
CA VAL A 62 14.57 28.22 8.29
C VAL A 62 14.34 27.00 7.42
N LEU A 63 15.40 26.23 7.13
CA LEU A 63 15.31 24.94 6.45
C LEU A 63 14.68 23.91 7.40
N VAL A 64 13.50 23.38 7.03
CA VAL A 64 12.73 22.43 7.84
C VAL A 64 12.71 21.02 7.27
N PHE A 65 13.04 20.87 5.98
CA PHE A 65 13.15 19.56 5.34
C PHE A 65 14.13 19.64 4.16
N LYS A 66 14.94 18.59 4.00
CA LYS A 66 15.81 18.43 2.83
C LYS A 66 15.93 16.96 2.46
N GLN A 67 15.75 16.68 1.18
CA GLN A 67 15.94 15.39 0.54
C GLN A 67 16.91 15.53 -0.62
N THR A 68 17.90 14.62 -0.70
CA THR A 68 18.82 14.52 -1.83
C THR A 68 19.03 13.07 -2.20
N ILE A 69 18.46 12.63 -3.33
CA ILE A 69 18.54 11.24 -3.79
C ILE A 69 19.65 11.14 -4.85
N GLU A 70 20.87 10.84 -4.44
CA GLU A 70 22.00 10.59 -5.35
C GLU A 70 22.21 9.10 -5.59
N ARG A 71 21.98 8.28 -4.59
CA ARG A 71 22.17 6.84 -4.61
C ARG A 71 21.05 6.13 -3.89
N LEU A 72 20.50 5.10 -4.51
CA LEU A 72 19.50 4.22 -3.91
C LEU A 72 20.10 2.83 -3.74
N ASN A 73 20.02 2.31 -2.51
CA ASN A 73 20.34 0.91 -2.27
C ASN A 73 19.15 0.05 -2.72
N LEU A 74 19.38 -0.88 -3.64
CA LEU A 74 18.33 -1.77 -4.17
C LEU A 74 17.66 -2.61 -3.09
N THR A 75 18.34 -2.92 -1.98
CA THR A 75 17.71 -3.61 -0.83
C THR A 75 16.65 -2.75 -0.13
N GLN A 76 16.71 -1.43 -0.30
CA GLN A 76 15.74 -0.46 0.24
C GLN A 76 14.66 -0.09 -0.79
N GLY A 77 14.57 -0.77 -1.92
CA GLY A 77 13.60 -0.42 -2.97
C GLY A 77 12.15 -0.34 -2.48
N ARG A 78 11.78 -1.17 -1.50
CA ARG A 78 10.44 -1.10 -0.86
C ARG A 78 10.24 0.12 0.04
N SER A 79 11.30 0.74 0.54
CA SER A 79 11.19 1.95 1.36
C SER A 79 10.72 3.18 0.56
N ILE A 80 10.55 3.04 -0.77
CA ILE A 80 9.88 4.07 -1.60
C ILE A 80 8.45 4.37 -1.08
N TYR A 81 7.81 3.41 -0.42
CA TYR A 81 6.50 3.58 0.21
C TYR A 81 6.51 4.51 1.43
N THR A 82 7.68 4.84 1.97
CA THR A 82 7.83 5.87 3.01
C THR A 82 8.21 7.23 2.42
N LEU A 83 8.74 7.25 1.20
CA LEU A 83 9.03 8.47 0.44
C LEU A 83 7.76 9.09 -0.14
N LEU A 84 6.84 8.23 -0.58
CA LEU A 84 5.59 8.62 -1.24
C LEU A 84 4.39 8.31 -0.32
N ASP A 85 3.30 9.05 -0.54
CA ASP A 85 2.03 8.65 0.04
C ASP A 85 1.49 7.40 -0.64
N PHE A 86 1.60 6.28 0.05
CA PHE A 86 1.19 4.98 -0.46
C PHE A 86 -0.32 4.88 -0.63
N LYS A 87 -1.11 5.40 0.33
CA LYS A 87 -2.59 5.35 0.27
C LYS A 87 -3.12 6.09 -0.96
N LYS A 88 -2.58 7.28 -1.21
CA LYS A 88 -2.95 8.07 -2.38
C LYS A 88 -2.50 7.41 -3.68
N MET A 89 -1.30 6.85 -3.69
CA MET A 89 -0.77 6.13 -4.85
C MET A 89 -1.64 4.91 -5.21
N LEU A 90 -2.15 4.16 -4.23
CA LEU A 90 -3.07 3.05 -4.49
C LEU A 90 -4.44 3.50 -4.96
N ALA A 91 -4.95 4.61 -4.42
CA ALA A 91 -6.31 5.08 -4.70
C ALA A 91 -6.46 5.65 -6.12
N ASP A 92 -5.49 6.43 -6.59
CA ASP A 92 -5.59 7.17 -7.86
C ASP A 92 -4.31 7.19 -8.72
N GLY A 93 -3.26 6.48 -8.30
CA GLY A 93 -1.98 6.40 -9.00
C GLY A 93 -1.07 7.64 -8.84
N ASN A 94 -1.50 8.67 -8.12
CA ASN A 94 -0.72 9.88 -7.91
C ASN A 94 0.40 9.66 -6.90
N ARG A 95 1.61 10.14 -7.22
CA ARG A 95 2.83 9.95 -6.43
C ARG A 95 3.19 11.24 -5.71
N PHE A 96 2.54 11.47 -4.57
CA PHE A 96 2.88 12.60 -3.70
C PHE A 96 4.12 12.28 -2.88
N TYR A 97 5.15 13.11 -2.96
CA TYR A 97 6.30 13.08 -2.06
C TYR A 97 5.89 13.57 -0.68
N LYS A 98 6.18 12.79 0.35
CA LYS A 98 6.10 13.26 1.73
C LYS A 98 7.29 14.18 2.01
N LEU A 99 7.03 15.43 2.33
CA LEU A 99 8.07 16.40 2.71
C LEU A 99 8.31 16.39 4.23
N TYR A 100 8.20 15.20 4.79
CA TYR A 100 8.47 14.86 6.19
C TYR A 100 8.85 13.39 6.29
N GLN A 101 9.48 13.00 7.38
CA GLN A 101 9.85 11.61 7.64
C GLN A 101 8.86 10.98 8.62
N ASP A 102 8.31 9.82 8.25
CA ASP A 102 7.60 8.94 9.17
C ASP A 102 8.58 8.23 10.11
N ASP A 103 8.13 7.80 11.28
CA ASP A 103 8.99 7.21 12.32
C ASP A 103 9.72 5.93 11.86
N GLY A 104 9.10 5.15 10.98
CA GLY A 104 9.67 3.94 10.39
C GLY A 104 10.52 4.17 9.13
N ASN A 105 10.69 5.41 8.68
CA ASN A 105 11.47 5.74 7.49
C ASN A 105 12.98 5.62 7.76
N THR A 106 13.62 4.62 7.14
CA THR A 106 15.06 4.33 7.29
C THR A 106 15.91 4.76 6.10
N LEU A 107 15.33 5.50 5.15
CA LEU A 107 16.06 6.03 4.01
C LEU A 107 17.09 7.06 4.45
N ASN A 108 18.27 7.06 3.84
CA ASN A 108 19.45 7.80 4.30
C ASN A 108 19.76 9.07 3.50
N PHE A 109 18.83 9.52 2.67
CA PHE A 109 19.00 10.70 1.82
C PHE A 109 18.31 11.97 2.34
N TYR A 110 17.90 11.95 3.60
CA TYR A 110 17.36 13.10 4.29
C TYR A 110 18.42 13.77 5.15
N SER A 111 18.42 15.10 5.18
CA SER A 111 19.18 15.86 6.18
C SER A 111 18.39 15.93 7.48
N LYS A 112 19.10 15.86 8.61
CA LYS A 112 18.45 16.05 9.93
C LYS A 112 17.81 17.44 9.99
N SER A 113 16.53 17.49 10.34
CA SER A 113 15.77 18.73 10.50
C SER A 113 14.87 18.68 11.73
N PRO A 114 14.53 19.82 12.31
CA PRO A 114 13.57 19.88 13.41
C PRO A 114 12.23 19.26 13.02
N GLY A 115 11.65 18.45 13.91
CA GLY A 115 10.32 17.85 13.68
C GLY A 115 10.24 16.88 12.51
N ASN A 116 11.38 16.38 11.99
CA ASN A 116 11.42 15.49 10.82
C ASN A 116 10.66 16.04 9.60
N GLY A 117 10.68 17.37 9.40
CA GLY A 117 9.98 18.03 8.30
C GLY A 117 8.49 18.35 8.58
N LYS A 118 7.92 17.89 9.70
CA LYS A 118 6.57 18.32 10.12
C LYS A 118 6.62 19.75 10.65
N LEU A 119 5.70 20.59 10.18
CA LEU A 119 5.62 22.00 10.53
C LEU A 119 4.73 22.17 11.76
N LYS A 120 5.29 22.73 12.82
CA LYS A 120 4.52 23.11 14.00
C LYS A 120 4.09 24.58 13.87
N ILE A 121 2.80 24.79 13.69
CA ILE A 121 2.21 26.10 13.55
C ILE A 121 1.91 26.66 14.94
N ASN A 122 2.69 27.65 15.34
CA ASN A 122 2.60 28.33 16.63
C ASN A 122 2.54 29.84 16.43
N GLY A 123 1.97 30.55 17.40
CA GLY A 123 1.90 32.01 17.37
C GLY A 123 0.76 32.57 16.54
N ASN A 124 0.82 33.85 16.25
CA ASN A 124 -0.24 34.60 15.57
C ASN A 124 0.21 35.11 14.17
N ASP A 125 1.50 34.98 13.84
CA ASP A 125 2.06 35.55 12.63
C ASP A 125 1.96 34.60 11.44
N GLN A 126 1.73 35.20 10.29
CA GLN A 126 1.73 34.48 9.02
C GLN A 126 3.16 34.02 8.69
N THR A 127 3.30 32.77 8.26
CA THR A 127 4.55 32.14 7.88
C THR A 127 4.59 31.88 6.38
N ASN A 128 5.71 32.19 5.74
CA ASN A 128 5.93 31.91 4.32
C ASN A 128 6.57 30.53 4.16
N VAL A 129 5.98 29.69 3.32
CA VAL A 129 6.54 28.39 2.96
C VAL A 129 7.09 28.45 1.53
N ARG A 130 8.33 28.00 1.38
CA ARG A 130 9.01 27.89 0.09
C ARG A 130 9.55 26.49 -0.08
N ILE A 131 9.15 25.81 -1.17
CA ILE A 131 9.65 24.50 -1.54
C ILE A 131 10.48 24.67 -2.80
N ILE A 132 11.72 24.23 -2.79
CA ILE A 132 12.64 24.25 -3.93
C ILE A 132 12.81 22.80 -4.41
N MET A 133 12.62 22.57 -5.69
CA MET A 133 12.82 21.28 -6.35
C MET A 133 13.90 21.42 -7.43
N GLN A 134 14.74 20.40 -7.57
CA GLN A 134 15.68 20.32 -8.69
C GLN A 134 15.66 18.95 -9.32
N ASP A 135 15.86 18.88 -10.64
CA ASP A 135 16.17 17.65 -11.34
C ASP A 135 17.67 17.32 -11.24
N PHE A 136 18.09 16.22 -11.86
CA PHE A 136 19.48 15.80 -11.86
C PHE A 136 20.43 16.78 -12.63
N HIS A 137 19.89 17.60 -13.54
CA HIS A 137 20.66 18.57 -14.32
C HIS A 137 20.70 19.96 -13.66
N GLY A 138 20.07 20.13 -12.49
CA GLY A 138 20.04 21.37 -11.74
C GLY A 138 18.94 22.35 -12.18
N ASN A 139 18.03 21.96 -13.07
CA ASN A 139 16.87 22.79 -13.37
C ASN A 139 15.99 22.91 -12.12
N THR A 140 15.60 24.13 -11.80
CA THR A 140 14.94 24.43 -10.53
C THR A 140 13.53 24.95 -10.74
N SER A 141 12.61 24.47 -9.90
CA SER A 141 11.25 25.00 -9.75
C SER A 141 10.97 25.29 -8.28
N THR A 142 10.17 26.32 -8.02
CA THR A 142 9.85 26.74 -6.66
C THR A 142 8.34 26.79 -6.43
N VAL A 143 7.89 26.25 -5.30
CA VAL A 143 6.51 26.44 -4.81
C VAL A 143 6.52 27.44 -3.65
N ARG A 144 5.60 28.39 -3.66
CA ARG A 144 5.44 29.41 -2.60
C ARG A 144 4.00 29.51 -2.15
N PHE A 145 3.80 29.48 -0.85
CA PHE A 145 2.49 29.73 -0.23
C PHE A 145 2.66 30.25 1.21
N ARG A 146 1.56 30.63 1.81
CA ARG A 146 1.53 31.20 3.15
C ARG A 146 0.65 30.35 4.06
N LEU A 147 1.11 30.13 5.28
CA LEU A 147 0.35 29.54 6.36
C LEU A 147 -0.05 30.67 7.33
N ARG A 148 -1.30 30.69 7.70
CA ARG A 148 -1.83 31.61 8.71
C ARG A 148 -2.31 30.78 9.89
N PRO A 149 -1.77 31.00 11.10
CA PRO A 149 -2.28 30.37 12.30
C PRO A 149 -3.75 30.73 12.52
N SER A 150 -4.57 29.73 12.84
CA SER A 150 -5.99 29.92 13.12
C SER A 150 -6.43 28.91 14.15
N GLU A 151 -6.90 29.37 15.29
CA GLU A 151 -7.55 28.47 16.26
C GLU A 151 -8.89 28.02 15.68
N PRO A 152 -9.12 26.71 15.53
CA PRO A 152 -10.30 26.22 14.82
C PRO A 152 -11.56 26.43 15.65
N PRO A 153 -12.62 27.05 15.09
CA PRO A 153 -13.89 27.19 15.76
C PRO A 153 -14.60 25.83 15.91
N ARG A 154 -15.52 25.72 16.84
CA ARG A 154 -16.39 24.55 16.95
C ARG A 154 -17.37 24.45 15.78
N GLU A 155 -17.85 25.58 15.28
CA GLU A 155 -18.72 25.65 14.12
C GLU A 155 -17.91 26.02 12.87
N VAL A 156 -17.96 25.15 11.84
CA VAL A 156 -17.19 25.28 10.62
C VAL A 156 -18.15 25.40 9.44
N ILE A 157 -18.01 26.47 8.67
CA ILE A 157 -18.75 26.60 7.42
C ILE A 157 -18.17 25.62 6.41
N THR A 158 -18.98 24.68 5.93
CA THR A 158 -18.62 23.74 4.87
C THR A 158 -19.75 23.65 3.85
N LEU A 159 -19.36 23.66 2.57
CA LEU A 159 -20.30 23.43 1.47
C LEU A 159 -20.47 21.92 1.18
N GLU A 160 -19.66 21.08 1.80
CA GLU A 160 -19.69 19.64 1.58
C GLU A 160 -20.80 19.00 2.41
N THR A 161 -21.72 18.32 1.75
CA THR A 161 -22.67 17.41 2.39
C THR A 161 -22.08 16.02 2.47
N PRO A 162 -22.28 15.26 3.56
CA PRO A 162 -21.87 13.86 3.61
C PRO A 162 -22.50 13.05 2.48
N LYS A 163 -21.70 12.19 1.83
CA LYS A 163 -22.19 11.29 0.77
C LYS A 163 -23.13 10.20 1.31
N ALA A 164 -22.93 9.83 2.56
CA ALA A 164 -23.74 8.85 3.29
C ALA A 164 -24.16 9.46 4.63
N ASP A 165 -25.14 8.85 5.28
CA ASP A 165 -25.64 9.33 6.57
C ASP A 165 -24.55 9.30 7.64
N VAL A 166 -23.75 8.21 7.67
CA VAL A 166 -22.55 8.11 8.51
C VAL A 166 -21.40 7.52 7.69
N THR A 167 -20.20 8.09 7.85
CA THR A 167 -18.95 7.60 7.23
C THR A 167 -17.85 7.47 8.28
N SER A 168 -16.92 6.54 8.07
CA SER A 168 -15.74 6.36 8.92
C SER A 168 -14.47 6.20 8.07
N GLU A 169 -13.39 6.81 8.55
CA GLU A 169 -12.06 6.69 7.92
C GLU A 169 -10.97 6.80 8.98
N ILE A 170 -9.90 6.01 8.84
CA ILE A 170 -8.71 6.17 9.69
C ILE A 170 -7.71 7.05 8.95
N GLN A 171 -7.39 8.18 9.55
CA GLN A 171 -6.36 9.09 9.09
C GLN A 171 -5.26 9.21 10.15
N ASP A 172 -4.06 8.75 9.86
CA ASP A 172 -2.96 8.58 10.82
C ASP A 172 -3.43 7.81 12.08
N ASN A 173 -3.39 8.45 13.25
CA ASN A 173 -3.81 7.87 14.52
C ASN A 173 -5.25 8.22 14.92
N THR A 174 -6.06 8.69 13.99
CA THR A 174 -7.41 9.21 14.28
C THR A 174 -8.45 8.48 13.45
N LEU A 175 -9.45 7.92 14.13
CA LEU A 175 -10.68 7.48 13.47
C LEU A 175 -11.60 8.70 13.35
N VAL A 176 -11.86 9.09 12.13
CA VAL A 176 -12.76 10.20 11.77
C VAL A 176 -14.12 9.63 11.47
N ILE A 177 -15.13 10.03 12.23
CA ILE A 177 -16.54 9.74 11.96
C ILE A 177 -17.19 11.02 11.48
N SER A 178 -17.86 10.97 10.35
CA SER A 178 -18.66 12.10 9.84
C SER A 178 -20.10 11.64 9.65
N SER A 179 -21.04 12.37 10.23
CA SER A 179 -22.48 12.10 10.09
C SER A 179 -23.21 13.33 9.57
N ARG A 180 -24.39 13.16 8.99
CA ARG A 180 -25.36 14.24 8.87
C ARG A 180 -25.79 14.68 10.26
N MET A 181 -26.37 15.89 10.38
CA MET A 181 -26.99 16.32 11.62
C MET A 181 -28.12 15.36 12.01
N CYS A 182 -28.17 14.97 13.26
CA CYS A 182 -29.26 14.13 13.78
C CYS A 182 -30.55 14.95 13.88
N GLU A 183 -31.69 14.35 13.59
CA GLU A 183 -33.00 15.00 13.67
C GLU A 183 -33.46 15.24 15.11
N SER A 184 -32.83 14.54 16.07
CA SER A 184 -33.16 14.62 17.50
C SER A 184 -31.90 14.69 18.35
N GLU A 185 -31.88 15.56 19.37
CA GLU A 185 -30.79 15.64 20.36
C GLU A 185 -30.65 14.37 21.21
N GLU A 186 -31.66 13.51 21.21
CA GLU A 186 -31.70 12.26 21.99
C GLU A 186 -30.72 11.19 21.47
N TYR A 187 -30.23 11.32 20.23
CA TYR A 187 -29.27 10.39 19.60
C TYR A 187 -27.85 10.94 19.65
N GLY A 188 -27.24 10.92 20.84
CA GLY A 188 -25.83 11.20 21.01
C GLY A 188 -24.94 10.24 20.17
N ALA A 189 -23.66 10.59 20.03
CA ALA A 189 -22.67 9.69 19.46
C ALA A 189 -21.96 8.91 20.57
N GLN A 190 -21.81 7.60 20.39
CA GLN A 190 -21.14 6.71 21.33
C GLN A 190 -20.15 5.79 20.63
N ALA A 191 -18.95 5.66 21.19
CA ALA A 191 -18.01 4.61 20.85
C ALA A 191 -18.15 3.45 21.84
N TYR A 192 -18.16 2.22 21.35
CA TYR A 192 -18.16 1.03 22.19
C TYR A 192 -16.79 0.41 22.22
N VAL A 193 -16.22 0.27 23.43
CA VAL A 193 -14.92 -0.35 23.67
C VAL A 193 -15.13 -1.56 24.57
N LYS A 194 -14.90 -2.76 24.06
CA LYS A 194 -15.19 -4.03 24.76
C LYS A 194 -16.64 -4.07 25.30
N GLY A 195 -17.56 -3.57 24.47
CA GLY A 195 -19.00 -3.51 24.80
C GLY A 195 -19.41 -2.39 25.77
N GLN A 196 -18.47 -1.58 26.26
CA GLN A 196 -18.76 -0.45 27.14
C GLN A 196 -18.91 0.84 26.32
N PRO A 197 -20.00 1.61 26.50
CA PRO A 197 -20.21 2.87 25.80
C PRO A 197 -19.31 3.98 26.35
N VAL A 198 -18.79 4.79 25.45
CA VAL A 198 -18.06 6.03 25.73
C VAL A 198 -18.72 7.13 24.91
N ASP A 199 -19.25 8.14 25.58
CA ASP A 199 -19.89 9.27 24.89
C ASP A 199 -18.88 10.07 24.08
N LEU A 200 -19.29 10.47 22.88
CA LEU A 200 -18.48 11.24 21.95
C LEU A 200 -19.09 12.63 21.75
N GLU A 201 -18.23 13.63 21.85
CA GLU A 201 -18.59 15.00 21.46
C GLU A 201 -18.06 15.32 20.07
N PRO A 202 -18.81 16.08 19.25
CA PRO A 202 -18.29 16.53 17.97
C PRO A 202 -17.06 17.42 18.17
N ALA A 203 -16.00 17.13 17.46
CA ALA A 203 -14.81 17.97 17.44
C ALA A 203 -15.07 19.29 16.69
N TYR A 204 -15.97 19.26 15.74
CA TYR A 204 -16.57 20.40 15.05
C TYR A 204 -17.86 19.98 14.34
N PHE A 205 -18.70 20.93 14.04
CA PHE A 205 -19.97 20.74 13.35
C PHE A 205 -20.25 21.87 12.35
N SER A 206 -21.15 21.61 11.44
CA SER A 206 -21.70 22.58 10.51
C SER A 206 -23.21 22.36 10.38
N ALA A 207 -23.90 23.21 9.69
CA ALA A 207 -25.33 23.05 9.43
C ALA A 207 -25.70 21.73 8.71
N SER A 208 -24.73 21.05 8.09
CA SER A 208 -24.96 19.84 7.31
C SER A 208 -24.38 18.57 7.91
N LYS A 209 -23.43 18.68 8.86
CA LYS A 209 -22.73 17.50 9.41
C LYS A 209 -22.08 17.75 10.77
N ASN A 210 -21.92 16.65 11.51
CA ASN A 210 -21.06 16.52 12.69
C ASN A 210 -19.81 15.73 12.35
N VAL A 211 -18.67 16.09 12.94
CA VAL A 211 -17.41 15.35 12.81
C VAL A 211 -16.87 15.00 14.18
N TYR A 212 -16.67 13.71 14.41
CA TYR A 212 -16.10 13.14 15.62
C TYR A 212 -14.69 12.63 15.34
N LEU A 213 -13.77 12.88 16.26
CA LEU A 213 -12.36 12.49 16.15
C LEU A 213 -11.98 11.61 17.32
N ILE A 214 -11.68 10.35 17.06
CA ILE A 214 -11.30 9.37 18.06
C ILE A 214 -9.80 9.10 17.93
N ASP A 215 -9.02 9.43 18.95
CA ASP A 215 -7.58 9.12 19.02
C ASP A 215 -7.38 7.62 19.30
N LEU A 216 -7.02 6.87 18.28
CA LEU A 216 -6.84 5.42 18.33
C LEU A 216 -5.66 4.97 19.21
N ARG A 217 -4.77 5.87 19.60
CA ARG A 217 -3.72 5.60 20.60
C ARG A 217 -4.28 5.49 22.01
N LYS A 218 -5.47 6.09 22.26
CA LYS A 218 -6.13 6.10 23.56
C LYS A 218 -7.18 5.02 23.68
N MET A 219 -7.93 4.73 22.60
CA MET A 219 -8.95 3.70 22.58
C MET A 219 -9.14 3.10 21.19
N LEU A 220 -9.46 1.82 21.14
CA LEU A 220 -9.81 1.09 19.93
C LEU A 220 -11.29 0.70 20.03
N PRO A 221 -12.23 1.43 19.41
CA PRO A 221 -13.63 1.08 19.47
C PRO A 221 -13.96 -0.15 18.64
N ASP A 222 -14.81 -1.02 19.15
CA ASP A 222 -15.39 -2.17 18.43
C ASP A 222 -16.42 -1.68 17.40
N SER A 223 -17.19 -0.66 17.82
CA SER A 223 -18.18 0.02 16.97
C SER A 223 -18.40 1.46 17.42
N VAL A 224 -18.99 2.24 16.55
CA VAL A 224 -19.44 3.62 16.86
C VAL A 224 -20.88 3.75 16.43
N VAL A 225 -21.72 4.25 17.32
CA VAL A 225 -23.13 4.55 17.04
C VAL A 225 -23.29 6.07 16.95
N VAL A 226 -23.85 6.54 15.84
CA VAL A 226 -24.14 7.96 15.62
C VAL A 226 -25.50 8.07 14.95
N CYS A 227 -26.36 8.92 15.46
CA CYS A 227 -27.74 9.09 14.95
C CYS A 227 -28.51 7.76 14.82
N GLY A 228 -28.33 6.84 15.76
CA GLY A 228 -28.95 5.51 15.75
C GLY A 228 -28.35 4.53 14.74
N GLN A 229 -27.35 4.94 13.95
CA GLN A 229 -26.64 4.06 13.01
C GLN A 229 -25.34 3.54 13.64
N SER A 230 -25.13 2.22 13.54
CA SER A 230 -23.92 1.54 14.05
C SER A 230 -22.93 1.28 12.94
N ILE A 231 -21.67 1.67 13.15
CA ILE A 231 -20.52 1.31 12.32
C ILE A 231 -19.63 0.38 13.12
N VAL A 232 -19.44 -0.85 12.62
CA VAL A 232 -18.45 -1.80 13.14
C VAL A 232 -17.08 -1.43 12.58
N THR A 233 -16.10 -1.19 13.45
CA THR A 233 -14.77 -0.74 13.02
C THR A 233 -13.87 -1.89 12.55
N ASN A 234 -14.15 -3.11 13.02
CA ASN A 234 -13.30 -4.31 12.83
C ASN A 234 -11.85 -4.16 13.34
N LEU A 235 -11.58 -3.13 14.14
CA LEU A 235 -10.28 -2.91 14.78
C LEU A 235 -9.98 -4.05 15.75
N LYS A 236 -8.79 -4.64 15.65
CA LYS A 236 -8.34 -5.75 16.47
C LYS A 236 -7.16 -5.39 17.36
N ALA A 237 -6.25 -4.56 16.86
CA ALA A 237 -5.05 -4.18 17.59
C ALA A 237 -4.43 -2.90 17.06
N MET A 238 -3.71 -2.19 17.92
CA MET A 238 -2.72 -1.20 17.56
C MET A 238 -1.35 -1.89 17.57
N VAL A 239 -0.74 -2.03 16.39
CA VAL A 239 0.55 -2.72 16.22
C VAL A 239 1.65 -1.67 16.05
N PRO A 240 2.58 -1.57 16.99
CA PRO A 240 3.64 -0.56 16.92
C PRO A 240 4.70 -0.93 15.85
N SER A 241 5.24 0.06 15.15
CA SER A 241 6.25 -0.15 14.11
C SER A 241 7.62 -0.58 14.66
N GLY A 242 7.95 -0.15 15.87
CA GLY A 242 9.29 -0.30 16.47
C GLY A 242 9.56 -1.58 17.24
N SER A 243 8.60 -2.49 17.39
CA SER A 243 8.74 -3.70 18.20
C SER A 243 8.07 -4.91 17.57
N GLU A 244 8.43 -6.10 18.05
CA GLU A 244 7.69 -7.32 17.69
C GLU A 244 6.29 -7.27 18.31
N TYR A 245 5.29 -7.69 17.53
CA TYR A 245 3.91 -7.83 17.99
C TYR A 245 3.32 -9.16 17.54
N LYS A 246 2.51 -9.78 18.41
CA LYS A 246 1.80 -11.03 18.11
C LYS A 246 0.32 -10.85 18.36
N TYR A 247 -0.48 -11.21 17.39
CA TYR A 247 -1.92 -11.23 17.46
C TYR A 247 -2.40 -12.68 17.38
N TYR A 248 -3.32 -13.06 18.25
CA TYR A 248 -3.91 -14.40 18.30
C TYR A 248 -5.44 -14.31 18.34
N SER A 249 -6.10 -15.14 17.54
CA SER A 249 -7.54 -15.32 17.56
C SER A 249 -7.92 -16.75 17.19
N ASP A 250 -9.21 -17.07 17.21
CA ASP A 250 -9.72 -18.39 16.81
C ASP A 250 -9.51 -18.66 15.31
N LEU A 251 -9.42 -17.59 14.48
CA LEU A 251 -9.35 -17.70 13.03
C LEU A 251 -7.93 -17.51 12.48
N MET A 252 -7.04 -16.85 13.23
CA MET A 252 -5.69 -16.60 12.75
C MET A 252 -4.72 -16.24 13.86
N ASP A 253 -3.43 -16.55 13.63
CA ASP A 253 -2.31 -16.05 14.42
C ASP A 253 -1.39 -15.23 13.51
N ILE A 254 -0.99 -14.04 13.93
CA ILE A 254 -0.11 -13.17 13.15
C ILE A 254 1.08 -12.73 14.00
N ARG A 255 2.27 -12.82 13.42
CA ARG A 255 3.48 -12.29 14.02
C ARG A 255 4.05 -11.19 13.11
N PHE A 256 4.13 -10.00 13.67
CA PHE A 256 4.81 -8.85 13.10
C PHE A 256 6.24 -8.81 13.67
N PRO A 257 7.28 -9.09 12.88
CA PRO A 257 8.66 -9.00 13.36
C PRO A 257 9.01 -7.54 13.72
N ASN A 258 10.04 -7.37 14.53
CA ASN A 258 10.55 -6.04 14.84
C ASN A 258 10.88 -5.27 13.54
N ARG A 259 10.44 -4.02 13.45
CA ARG A 259 10.60 -3.13 12.28
C ARG A 259 10.01 -3.70 10.98
N ALA A 260 8.96 -4.49 11.07
CA ALA A 260 8.23 -4.94 9.87
C ALA A 260 7.37 -3.83 9.28
N LEU A 261 6.85 -2.94 10.12
CA LEU A 261 5.97 -1.84 9.74
C LEU A 261 6.76 -0.55 9.55
N TYR A 262 6.28 0.30 8.67
CA TYR A 262 6.81 1.65 8.47
C TYR A 262 6.24 2.67 9.44
N ASP A 263 5.02 2.44 9.95
CA ASP A 263 4.35 3.23 10.96
C ASP A 263 3.45 2.34 11.84
N THR A 264 2.82 2.90 12.87
CA THR A 264 1.84 2.21 13.69
C THR A 264 0.66 1.75 12.84
N LEU A 265 0.34 0.47 12.92
CA LEU A 265 -0.76 -0.15 12.18
C LEU A 265 -1.98 -0.32 13.08
N TYR A 266 -3.11 0.23 12.68
CA TYR A 266 -4.42 -0.05 13.25
C TYR A 266 -5.03 -1.25 12.54
N PHE A 267 -4.65 -2.43 13.04
CA PHE A 267 -4.96 -3.69 12.39
C PHE A 267 -6.45 -4.01 12.46
N THR A 268 -7.02 -4.31 11.30
CA THR A 268 -8.40 -4.80 11.16
C THR A 268 -8.41 -6.22 10.62
N ALA A 269 -9.37 -7.01 11.03
CA ALA A 269 -9.55 -8.36 10.50
C ALA A 269 -11.04 -8.72 10.46
N THR A 270 -11.45 -9.29 9.33
CA THR A 270 -12.76 -9.93 9.16
C THR A 270 -12.61 -11.29 8.51
N HIS A 271 -13.60 -12.14 8.69
CA HIS A 271 -13.70 -13.42 8.06
C HIS A 271 -15.11 -13.60 7.50
N SER A 272 -15.22 -14.11 6.30
CA SER A 272 -16.50 -14.37 5.67
C SER A 272 -16.46 -15.62 4.80
N LEU A 273 -17.59 -16.26 4.67
CA LEU A 273 -17.82 -17.36 3.73
C LEU A 273 -18.71 -16.82 2.62
N ARG A 274 -18.21 -16.81 1.39
CA ARG A 274 -19.00 -16.40 0.22
C ARG A 274 -20.01 -17.48 -0.18
N ALA A 275 -21.00 -17.10 -0.99
CA ALA A 275 -22.05 -18.02 -1.45
C ALA A 275 -21.52 -19.23 -2.26
N ASP A 276 -20.35 -19.10 -2.88
CA ASP A 276 -19.63 -20.17 -3.58
C ASP A 276 -18.76 -21.03 -2.65
N SER A 277 -18.96 -20.93 -1.34
CA SER A 277 -18.19 -21.57 -0.27
C SER A 277 -16.71 -21.14 -0.20
N LEU A 278 -16.35 -20.04 -0.85
CA LEU A 278 -15.01 -19.47 -0.76
C LEU A 278 -14.83 -18.76 0.58
N GLU A 279 -13.86 -19.21 1.36
CA GLU A 279 -13.52 -18.62 2.65
C GLU A 279 -12.55 -17.45 2.45
N ILE A 280 -12.93 -16.25 2.92
CA ILE A 280 -12.15 -15.03 2.77
C ILE A 280 -11.69 -14.55 4.14
N PHE A 281 -10.39 -14.35 4.28
CA PHE A 281 -9.73 -13.71 5.42
C PHE A 281 -9.27 -12.32 5.00
N SER A 282 -10.01 -11.29 5.41
CA SER A 282 -9.69 -9.90 5.07
C SER A 282 -8.85 -9.29 6.20
N LEU A 283 -7.62 -8.93 5.88
CA LEU A 283 -6.65 -8.33 6.78
C LEU A 283 -6.35 -6.90 6.31
N GLY A 284 -6.53 -5.91 7.17
CA GLY A 284 -6.39 -4.51 6.79
C GLY A 284 -5.67 -3.64 7.81
N PRO A 285 -5.42 -2.39 7.45
CA PRO A 285 -5.55 -1.80 6.11
C PRO A 285 -4.51 -2.35 5.11
N HIS A 286 -4.74 -2.12 3.83
CA HIS A 286 -3.76 -2.44 2.78
C HIS A 286 -2.53 -1.55 2.92
N GLU A 287 -1.52 -2.03 3.62
CA GLU A 287 -0.25 -1.34 3.82
C GLU A 287 0.93 -2.27 3.53
N PRO A 288 1.99 -1.77 2.87
CA PRO A 288 3.19 -2.55 2.59
C PRO A 288 4.05 -2.67 3.84
N PHE A 289 4.81 -3.77 3.91
CA PHE A 289 5.76 -4.01 4.97
C PHE A 289 7.21 -3.96 4.48
N SER A 290 8.10 -3.53 5.36
CA SER A 290 9.54 -3.58 5.10
C SER A 290 10.05 -5.02 5.07
N ARG A 291 9.41 -5.91 5.84
CA ARG A 291 9.70 -7.35 5.97
C ARG A 291 8.42 -8.15 5.90
N SER A 292 8.54 -9.43 5.49
CA SER A 292 7.42 -10.35 5.58
C SER A 292 6.98 -10.53 7.02
N ILE A 293 5.68 -10.62 7.22
CA ILE A 293 5.06 -11.04 8.48
C ILE A 293 4.75 -12.55 8.38
N SER A 294 4.51 -13.21 9.50
CA SER A 294 4.01 -14.58 9.52
C SER A 294 2.52 -14.55 9.81
N VAL A 295 1.72 -15.15 8.93
CA VAL A 295 0.27 -15.30 9.09
C VAL A 295 -0.06 -16.77 9.08
N THR A 296 -0.71 -17.26 10.11
CA THR A 296 -1.24 -18.62 10.21
C THR A 296 -2.75 -18.54 10.19
N LEU A 297 -3.39 -19.00 9.11
CA LEU A 297 -4.84 -19.10 9.01
C LEU A 297 -5.32 -20.39 9.64
N LYS A 298 -6.45 -20.34 10.32
CA LYS A 298 -7.18 -21.44 10.94
C LYS A 298 -8.53 -21.59 10.23
N PRO A 299 -8.55 -22.25 9.06
CA PRO A 299 -9.75 -22.33 8.24
C PRO A 299 -10.88 -23.05 8.96
N THR A 300 -12.12 -22.61 8.70
CA THR A 300 -13.33 -23.22 9.25
C THR A 300 -13.90 -24.27 8.31
N GLN A 301 -13.47 -24.27 7.03
CA GLN A 301 -13.85 -25.26 6.04
C GLN A 301 -12.81 -26.39 5.95
N PRO A 302 -13.22 -27.61 5.58
CA PRO A 302 -12.28 -28.69 5.35
C PRO A 302 -11.47 -28.49 4.07
N TYR A 303 -10.15 -28.51 4.19
CA TYR A 303 -9.22 -28.45 3.05
C TYR A 303 -8.33 -29.68 3.00
N THR A 304 -7.95 -30.10 1.78
CA THR A 304 -6.93 -31.12 1.60
C THR A 304 -5.56 -30.51 1.92
N MET A 305 -4.91 -30.97 2.99
CA MET A 305 -3.59 -30.50 3.40
C MET A 305 -2.51 -31.09 2.48
N SER A 306 -2.32 -30.47 1.31
CA SER A 306 -1.35 -30.90 0.30
C SER A 306 -0.57 -29.72 -0.24
N LYS A 307 0.52 -29.97 -0.94
CA LYS A 307 1.32 -28.95 -1.62
C LYS A 307 0.52 -28.19 -2.67
N SER A 308 -0.51 -28.82 -3.26
CA SER A 308 -1.38 -28.19 -4.26
C SER A 308 -2.42 -27.25 -3.66
N THR A 309 -2.60 -27.26 -2.33
CA THR A 309 -3.55 -26.39 -1.63
C THR A 309 -2.76 -25.30 -0.89
N GLY A 310 -2.88 -24.07 -1.32
CA GLY A 310 -2.13 -22.94 -0.81
C GLY A 310 -2.99 -21.70 -0.54
N VAL A 311 -2.37 -20.68 0.01
CA VAL A 311 -2.97 -19.37 0.22
C VAL A 311 -2.82 -18.52 -1.04
N TYR A 312 -3.87 -17.83 -1.38
CA TYR A 312 -3.93 -16.90 -2.50
C TYR A 312 -4.46 -15.55 -2.04
N ARG A 313 -3.84 -14.49 -2.51
CA ARG A 313 -4.36 -13.12 -2.38
C ARG A 313 -5.48 -12.92 -3.40
N VAL A 314 -6.58 -12.33 -2.94
CA VAL A 314 -7.74 -12.01 -3.78
C VAL A 314 -7.58 -10.60 -4.35
N ASN A 315 -7.53 -10.47 -5.67
CA ASN A 315 -7.40 -9.20 -6.38
C ASN A 315 -8.62 -9.04 -7.31
N GLY A 316 -9.75 -8.63 -6.75
CA GLY A 316 -11.01 -8.58 -7.46
C GLY A 316 -11.45 -9.96 -7.96
N ARG A 317 -11.28 -10.22 -9.26
CA ARG A 317 -11.61 -11.53 -9.89
C ARG A 317 -10.39 -12.42 -10.10
N SER A 318 -9.20 -11.96 -9.80
CA SER A 318 -7.94 -12.71 -9.97
C SER A 318 -7.35 -13.13 -8.62
N TYR A 319 -6.49 -14.13 -8.67
CA TYR A 319 -5.79 -14.67 -7.51
C TYR A 319 -4.29 -14.60 -7.73
N SER A 320 -3.54 -14.30 -6.68
CA SER A 320 -2.07 -14.34 -6.69
C SER A 320 -1.59 -15.32 -5.63
N TYR A 321 -0.76 -16.27 -6.02
CA TYR A 321 -0.24 -17.29 -5.11
C TYR A 321 0.69 -16.70 -4.05
N GLU A 322 0.40 -16.99 -2.79
CA GLU A 322 1.19 -16.56 -1.63
C GLU A 322 1.94 -17.73 -0.95
N GLY A 323 1.72 -18.95 -1.44
CA GLY A 323 2.30 -20.15 -0.85
C GLY A 323 1.52 -20.70 0.34
N GLY A 324 2.25 -21.28 1.27
CA GLY A 324 1.72 -21.75 2.53
C GLY A 324 2.17 -23.15 2.89
N GLU A 325 2.40 -23.37 4.19
CA GLU A 325 2.80 -24.64 4.76
C GLU A 325 1.72 -25.14 5.74
N TRP A 326 1.23 -26.32 5.50
CA TRP A 326 0.20 -26.94 6.32
C TRP A 326 0.80 -27.61 7.56
N THR A 327 0.22 -27.32 8.72
CA THR A 327 0.57 -27.97 10.00
C THR A 327 -0.71 -28.09 10.85
N ASN A 328 -1.11 -29.32 11.18
CA ASN A 328 -2.25 -29.59 12.06
C ASN A 328 -3.54 -28.81 11.70
N GLY A 329 -3.94 -28.84 10.43
CA GLY A 329 -5.16 -28.16 9.97
C GLY A 329 -5.07 -26.64 9.82
N LYS A 330 -3.88 -26.08 10.01
CA LYS A 330 -3.59 -24.64 9.87
C LYS A 330 -2.60 -24.44 8.73
N ILE A 331 -2.68 -23.28 8.05
CA ILE A 331 -1.76 -22.93 6.98
C ILE A 331 -1.02 -21.65 7.29
N THR A 332 0.30 -21.70 7.25
CA THR A 332 1.19 -20.55 7.53
C THR A 332 1.83 -20.04 6.25
N PHE A 333 1.78 -18.73 6.02
CA PHE A 333 2.39 -18.06 4.87
C PHE A 333 3.03 -16.72 5.30
N TYR A 334 3.78 -16.09 4.38
CA TYR A 334 4.65 -14.96 4.72
C TYR A 334 4.43 -13.75 3.80
N PRO A 335 3.28 -13.07 3.91
CA PRO A 335 2.97 -11.93 3.05
C PRO A 335 3.83 -10.69 3.40
N ARG A 336 3.96 -9.81 2.41
CA ARG A 336 4.65 -8.51 2.56
C ARG A 336 3.69 -7.32 2.57
N GLU A 337 2.41 -7.57 2.58
CA GLU A 337 1.32 -6.59 2.69
C GLU A 337 0.05 -7.29 3.13
N LEU A 338 -0.85 -6.57 3.77
CA LEU A 338 -2.18 -7.05 4.11
C LEU A 338 -3.11 -7.01 2.89
N GLY A 339 -4.25 -7.65 3.00
CA GLY A 339 -5.25 -7.76 1.96
C GLY A 339 -6.22 -8.89 2.21
N ASP A 340 -6.98 -9.24 1.18
CA ASP A 340 -7.89 -10.37 1.23
C ASP A 340 -7.18 -11.64 0.80
N PHE A 341 -7.32 -12.68 1.61
CA PHE A 341 -6.69 -13.98 1.37
C PHE A 341 -7.74 -15.09 1.37
N THR A 342 -7.47 -16.10 0.57
CA THR A 342 -8.29 -17.32 0.50
C THR A 342 -7.40 -18.54 0.35
N ILE A 343 -7.98 -19.72 0.51
CA ILE A 343 -7.30 -21.00 0.34
C ILE A 343 -7.89 -21.68 -0.89
N LEU A 344 -7.04 -22.00 -1.86
CA LEU A 344 -7.45 -22.70 -3.09
C LEU A 344 -6.56 -23.90 -3.36
N THR A 345 -7.10 -24.86 -4.10
CA THR A 345 -6.36 -26.04 -4.59
C THR A 345 -6.13 -25.90 -6.08
N ASP A 346 -4.86 -25.93 -6.48
CA ASP A 346 -4.47 -25.98 -7.88
C ASP A 346 -4.08 -27.40 -8.27
N SER A 347 -4.90 -28.03 -9.10
CA SER A 347 -4.68 -29.39 -9.62
C SER A 347 -4.45 -29.43 -11.12
N ILE A 348 -4.39 -28.28 -11.78
CA ILE A 348 -4.27 -28.18 -13.24
C ILE A 348 -2.82 -27.91 -13.61
N PRO A 349 -2.17 -28.80 -14.38
CA PRO A 349 -0.80 -28.57 -14.81
C PRO A 349 -0.64 -27.34 -15.73
N PRO A 350 0.55 -26.73 -15.77
CA PRO A 350 0.85 -25.61 -16.68
C PRO A 350 0.59 -25.94 -18.15
N VAL A 351 0.34 -24.92 -18.94
CA VAL A 351 0.17 -25.01 -20.38
C VAL A 351 1.49 -24.71 -21.09
N ILE A 352 1.87 -25.57 -22.04
CA ILE A 352 3.01 -25.36 -22.92
C ILE A 352 2.49 -25.26 -24.36
N THR A 353 2.65 -24.09 -24.98
CA THR A 353 2.25 -23.83 -26.36
C THR A 353 3.50 -23.62 -27.22
N ARG A 354 3.73 -24.49 -28.20
CA ARG A 354 4.82 -24.32 -29.17
C ARG A 354 4.49 -23.13 -30.08
N ILE A 355 5.46 -22.20 -30.22
CA ILE A 355 5.41 -21.15 -31.24
C ILE A 355 6.18 -21.65 -32.47
N TYR A 356 7.44 -22.01 -32.31
CA TYR A 356 8.22 -22.73 -33.28
C TYR A 356 9.37 -23.50 -32.63
N ALA A 357 9.87 -24.55 -33.34
CA ALA A 357 11.04 -25.30 -32.95
C ALA A 357 11.75 -25.78 -34.24
N ASN A 358 12.96 -25.30 -34.42
CA ASN A 358 13.82 -25.62 -35.59
C ASN A 358 15.28 -25.74 -35.15
N THR A 359 16.17 -26.03 -36.09
CA THR A 359 17.60 -26.23 -35.84
C THR A 359 18.36 -25.01 -35.34
N ASN A 360 17.75 -23.82 -35.42
CA ASN A 360 18.39 -22.59 -34.99
C ASN A 360 17.90 -22.16 -33.61
N THR A 361 16.60 -22.29 -33.32
CA THR A 361 16.02 -21.83 -32.09
C THR A 361 14.71 -22.54 -31.80
N VAL A 362 14.36 -22.68 -30.52
CA VAL A 362 13.06 -23.14 -30.06
C VAL A 362 12.39 -22.03 -29.28
N ARG A 363 11.09 -21.85 -29.50
CA ARG A 363 10.30 -20.82 -28.85
C ARG A 363 8.94 -21.35 -28.42
N PHE A 364 8.63 -21.17 -27.15
CA PHE A 364 7.39 -21.61 -26.52
C PHE A 364 6.73 -20.46 -25.78
N ARG A 365 5.43 -20.57 -25.58
CA ARG A 365 4.71 -19.82 -24.56
C ARG A 365 4.34 -20.78 -23.46
N ILE A 366 4.66 -20.41 -22.20
CA ILE A 366 4.26 -21.16 -21.02
C ILE A 366 3.38 -20.27 -20.13
N GLY A 367 2.45 -20.88 -19.44
CA GLY A 367 1.55 -20.19 -18.54
C GLY A 367 0.85 -21.17 -17.62
N ASP A 368 0.25 -20.62 -16.58
CA ASP A 368 -0.53 -21.37 -15.63
C ASP A 368 -1.82 -20.59 -15.31
N ASN A 369 -2.85 -21.31 -14.90
CA ASN A 369 -4.18 -20.72 -14.70
C ASN A 369 -4.40 -20.18 -13.28
N LEU A 370 -3.61 -20.64 -12.28
CA LEU A 370 -3.88 -20.30 -10.88
C LEU A 370 -2.60 -20.01 -10.07
N SER A 371 -1.74 -21.00 -9.82
CA SER A 371 -0.58 -20.85 -8.94
C SER A 371 0.62 -20.14 -9.60
N GLY A 372 0.68 -20.14 -10.93
CA GLY A 372 1.76 -19.56 -11.70
C GLY A 372 2.97 -20.49 -11.87
N ILE A 373 3.91 -20.09 -12.74
CA ILE A 373 5.07 -20.90 -13.08
C ILE A 373 6.14 -20.83 -11.97
N ALA A 374 6.54 -22.00 -11.45
CA ALA A 374 7.63 -22.14 -10.49
C ALA A 374 8.99 -22.34 -11.18
N SER A 375 9.04 -23.27 -12.16
CA SER A 375 10.28 -23.59 -12.84
C SER A 375 10.03 -24.21 -14.20
N PHE A 376 11.07 -24.21 -15.02
CA PHE A 376 11.10 -24.93 -16.29
C PHE A 376 12.50 -25.54 -16.50
N GLU A 377 12.55 -26.62 -17.21
CA GLU A 377 13.78 -27.28 -17.61
C GLU A 377 13.66 -27.78 -19.05
N ALA A 378 14.63 -27.45 -19.89
CA ALA A 378 14.69 -27.93 -21.27
C ALA A 378 15.96 -28.77 -21.50
N THR A 379 15.81 -29.83 -22.27
CA THR A 379 16.93 -30.67 -22.68
C THR A 379 16.90 -30.94 -24.21
N LEU A 380 18.08 -31.13 -24.78
CA LEU A 380 18.26 -31.59 -26.16
C LEU A 380 19.19 -32.82 -26.14
N ASN A 381 18.71 -33.96 -26.63
CA ASN A 381 19.42 -35.26 -26.54
C ASN A 381 19.88 -35.58 -25.10
N GLY A 382 19.01 -35.27 -24.10
CA GLY A 382 19.29 -35.48 -22.68
C GLY A 382 20.25 -34.47 -22.04
N LYS A 383 20.83 -33.55 -22.83
CA LYS A 383 21.71 -32.48 -22.31
C LYS A 383 20.89 -31.20 -22.06
N TRP A 384 21.19 -30.53 -20.95
CA TRP A 384 20.53 -29.28 -20.60
C TRP A 384 20.68 -28.23 -21.72
N LEU A 385 19.58 -27.54 -22.03
CA LEU A 385 19.49 -26.45 -22.99
C LEU A 385 19.12 -25.17 -22.31
N LEU A 386 19.94 -24.13 -22.47
CA LEU A 386 19.65 -22.79 -21.92
C LEU A 386 18.41 -22.20 -22.58
N MET A 387 17.47 -21.74 -21.72
CA MET A 387 16.26 -21.06 -22.13
C MET A 387 16.13 -19.73 -21.39
N ASN A 388 15.85 -18.66 -22.11
CA ASN A 388 15.51 -17.35 -21.56
C ASN A 388 14.00 -17.22 -21.41
N TYR A 389 13.54 -16.80 -20.23
CA TYR A 389 12.13 -16.62 -19.89
C TYR A 389 11.77 -15.16 -19.67
N ASP A 390 10.81 -14.66 -20.44
CA ASP A 390 10.17 -13.38 -20.19
C ASP A 390 8.84 -13.60 -19.47
N ALA A 391 8.83 -13.35 -18.17
CA ALA A 391 7.66 -13.55 -17.31
C ALA A 391 6.46 -12.64 -17.68
N LYS A 392 6.68 -11.49 -18.32
CA LYS A 392 5.60 -10.57 -18.73
C LYS A 392 4.79 -11.12 -19.91
N THR A 393 5.46 -11.78 -20.82
CA THR A 393 4.83 -12.34 -22.04
C THR A 393 4.59 -13.85 -21.97
N GLY A 394 5.18 -14.52 -20.95
CA GLY A 394 5.18 -15.98 -20.82
C GLY A 394 6.04 -16.68 -21.88
N ILE A 395 6.96 -15.97 -22.52
CA ILE A 395 7.77 -16.48 -23.63
C ILE A 395 9.06 -17.10 -23.14
N LEU A 396 9.33 -18.31 -23.60
CA LEU A 396 10.57 -19.06 -23.46
C LEU A 396 11.27 -19.15 -24.81
N VAL A 397 12.56 -18.79 -24.85
CA VAL A 397 13.39 -18.85 -26.08
C VAL A 397 14.72 -19.52 -25.76
N SER A 398 15.15 -20.48 -26.58
CA SER A 398 16.47 -21.08 -26.43
C SER A 398 17.57 -20.09 -26.74
N GLU A 399 18.70 -20.21 -26.01
CA GLU A 399 19.93 -19.52 -26.28
C GLU A 399 21.04 -20.52 -26.51
N LYS A 400 21.72 -20.43 -27.67
CA LYS A 400 22.84 -21.30 -28.02
C LYS A 400 24.11 -20.80 -27.31
N LEU A 401 24.79 -21.67 -26.57
CA LEU A 401 26.08 -21.36 -25.97
C LEU A 401 27.16 -21.25 -27.07
N ASP A 402 27.07 -22.06 -28.15
CA ASP A 402 27.84 -21.92 -29.37
C ASP A 402 26.88 -21.67 -30.55
N PRO A 403 26.94 -20.49 -31.21
CA PRO A 403 26.04 -20.13 -32.29
C PRO A 403 26.10 -21.10 -33.50
N LYS A 404 27.20 -21.84 -33.67
CA LYS A 404 27.40 -22.80 -34.76
C LYS A 404 26.72 -24.14 -34.51
N THR A 405 26.35 -24.45 -33.26
CA THR A 405 25.69 -25.69 -32.89
C THR A 405 24.25 -25.72 -33.39
N SER A 406 23.89 -26.78 -34.11
CA SER A 406 22.50 -27.03 -34.54
C SER A 406 21.70 -27.65 -33.42
N LEU A 407 20.47 -27.19 -33.24
CA LEU A 407 19.48 -27.76 -32.28
C LEU A 407 18.80 -28.97 -32.93
N THR A 408 19.52 -30.05 -33.19
CA THR A 408 18.99 -31.27 -33.83
C THR A 408 18.90 -32.39 -32.79
N GLY A 409 17.80 -33.12 -32.78
CA GLY A 409 17.61 -34.29 -31.91
C GLY A 409 16.35 -34.22 -31.04
N ASP A 410 16.33 -34.99 -29.96
CA ASP A 410 15.20 -35.14 -29.08
C ASP A 410 15.15 -33.97 -28.09
N PHE A 411 14.22 -33.07 -28.32
CA PHE A 411 13.94 -31.92 -27.44
C PHE A 411 12.86 -32.29 -26.42
N MET A 412 13.10 -31.93 -25.16
CA MET A 412 12.11 -32.05 -24.07
C MET A 412 12.10 -30.79 -23.25
N LEU A 413 10.87 -30.31 -22.92
CA LEU A 413 10.62 -29.18 -22.03
C LEU A 413 9.66 -29.62 -20.94
N THR A 414 10.08 -29.53 -19.68
CA THR A 414 9.24 -29.75 -18.50
C THR A 414 8.99 -28.42 -17.81
N VAL A 415 7.72 -28.11 -17.53
CA VAL A 415 7.30 -26.90 -16.79
C VAL A 415 6.58 -27.34 -15.53
N THR A 416 6.90 -26.71 -14.41
CA THR A 416 6.30 -26.96 -13.09
C THR A 416 5.68 -25.67 -12.58
N ASP A 417 4.46 -25.71 -12.08
CA ASP A 417 3.80 -24.60 -11.39
C ASP A 417 4.20 -24.52 -9.92
N GLN A 418 3.72 -23.47 -9.21
CA GLN A 418 4.00 -23.28 -7.79
C GLN A 418 3.31 -24.34 -6.90
N ALA A 419 2.20 -24.89 -7.34
CA ALA A 419 1.47 -25.97 -6.67
C ALA A 419 2.15 -27.35 -6.83
N GLY A 420 3.14 -27.45 -7.74
CA GLY A 420 3.92 -28.65 -7.99
C GLY A 420 3.38 -29.53 -9.12
N ASN A 421 2.33 -29.12 -9.85
CA ASN A 421 1.87 -29.85 -11.03
C ASN A 421 2.86 -29.67 -12.18
N LYS A 422 3.01 -30.72 -13.00
CA LYS A 422 4.02 -30.76 -14.07
C LYS A 422 3.40 -31.03 -15.42
N LYS A 423 3.93 -30.36 -16.44
CA LYS A 423 3.67 -30.64 -17.86
C LYS A 423 4.96 -30.83 -18.59
N THR A 424 5.03 -31.86 -19.41
CA THR A 424 6.18 -32.13 -20.29
C THR A 424 5.75 -32.08 -21.75
N TYR A 425 6.56 -31.44 -22.56
CA TYR A 425 6.45 -31.41 -24.02
C TYR A 425 7.69 -32.03 -24.61
N SER A 426 7.54 -32.90 -25.59
CA SER A 426 8.67 -33.53 -26.32
C SER A 426 8.44 -33.45 -27.80
N GLN A 427 9.55 -33.29 -28.56
CA GLN A 427 9.56 -33.23 -30.00
C GLN A 427 10.94 -33.57 -30.53
N LYS A 428 11.02 -34.28 -31.67
CA LYS A 428 12.25 -34.43 -32.43
C LYS A 428 12.44 -33.24 -33.36
N ILE A 429 13.59 -32.54 -33.26
CA ILE A 429 13.96 -31.43 -34.13
C ILE A 429 14.89 -32.02 -35.24
N GLN A 430 14.49 -31.79 -36.47
CA GLN A 430 15.21 -32.29 -37.68
C GLN A 430 15.73 -31.14 -38.50
#